data_b262799c1314a3ced22ff909dcbe49f4
#
_entry.id   b262799c1314a3ced22ff909dcbe49f4
#
_cell.length_a   1.000
_cell.length_b   1.000
_cell.length_c   1.000
_cell.angle_alpha   90.00
_cell.angle_beta   90.00
_cell.angle_gamma   90.00
#
_symmetry.space_group_name_H-M   'P 1'
#
loop_
_entity.id
_entity.type
_entity.pdbx_description
1 polymer ?
#
loop_
_entity_poly.entity_id
_entity_poly.type
_entity_poly.pdbx_seq_one_letter_code
_entity_poly.pdbx_strand_id
1 'polypeptide(L)'
;MTDIRPWVAKLKGKVRVYDGDTFYAEYLDIGWGASINKPKFRIARIDTPEKGWRAKTDRARELALLAKDMLKKMLEESEEVLVYSDLGRGKYGRLLIEVVCDGKNAGDALIEAGLARRYDGGTKSTQPW
;
A
#
# COMPACT_ATOMS: atom_id res chain seq x y z
N MET A 1 18.16 -3.44 -25.20
CA MET A 1 16.89 -3.41 -24.48
C MET A 1 16.88 -2.27 -23.47
N THR A 2 15.82 -1.54 -23.44
CA THR A 2 15.70 -0.47 -22.47
C THR A 2 15.22 -1.03 -21.13
N ASP A 3 15.98 -0.78 -20.11
CA ASP A 3 15.62 -1.16 -18.76
C ASP A 3 14.59 -0.13 -18.24
N ILE A 4 13.32 -0.52 -18.18
CA ILE A 4 12.27 0.34 -17.70
C ILE A 4 12.27 0.28 -16.18
N ARG A 5 12.72 1.35 -15.57
CA ARG A 5 12.71 1.45 -14.11
C ARG A 5 11.39 2.03 -13.64
N PRO A 6 10.85 1.53 -12.53
CA PRO A 6 9.67 2.15 -11.93
C PRO A 6 9.97 3.61 -11.59
N TRP A 7 8.95 4.44 -11.70
CA TRP A 7 9.06 5.80 -11.23
C TRP A 7 9.19 5.81 -9.72
N VAL A 8 10.22 6.46 -9.22
CA VAL A 8 10.48 6.59 -7.79
C VAL A 8 10.14 8.00 -7.34
N ALA A 9 9.31 8.09 -6.31
CA ALA A 9 8.91 9.37 -5.74
C ALA A 9 8.91 9.29 -4.21
N LYS A 10 8.91 10.46 -3.55
CA LYS A 10 8.92 10.54 -2.09
C LYS A 10 7.57 11.00 -1.56
N LEU A 11 7.09 10.33 -0.52
CA LEU A 11 5.92 10.80 0.21
C LEU A 11 6.28 11.98 1.09
N LYS A 12 5.41 12.97 1.10
CA LYS A 12 5.55 14.18 1.91
C LYS A 12 4.27 14.51 2.63
N GLY A 13 4.42 15.07 3.82
CA GLY A 13 3.30 15.47 4.64
C GLY A 13 2.67 14.29 5.37
N LYS A 14 1.46 14.51 5.85
CA LYS A 14 0.73 13.51 6.63
C LYS A 14 0.17 12.41 5.74
N VAL A 15 0.10 11.20 6.29
CA VAL A 15 -0.52 10.07 5.63
C VAL A 15 -1.79 9.68 6.36
N ARG A 16 -2.75 9.13 5.62
CA ARG A 16 -3.98 8.57 6.17
C ARG A 16 -4.13 7.15 5.63
N VAL A 17 -4.12 6.19 6.52
CA VAL A 17 -4.26 4.78 6.15
C VAL A 17 -5.74 4.40 6.23
N TYR A 18 -6.28 3.90 5.12
CA TYR A 18 -7.65 3.43 5.05
C TYR A 18 -7.74 1.97 5.50
N ASP A 19 -6.90 1.10 4.94
CA ASP A 19 -6.73 -0.29 5.35
C ASP A 19 -5.31 -0.75 5.03
N GLY A 20 -5.04 -2.04 5.18
CA GLY A 20 -3.67 -2.57 5.03
C GLY A 20 -3.07 -2.43 3.64
N ASP A 21 -3.87 -2.13 2.62
CA ASP A 21 -3.37 -2.01 1.24
C ASP A 21 -3.76 -0.69 0.56
N THR A 22 -4.41 0.22 1.27
CA THR A 22 -4.87 1.49 0.70
C THR A 22 -4.57 2.64 1.65
N PHE A 23 -3.93 3.69 1.13
CA PHE A 23 -3.65 4.88 1.92
C PHE A 23 -3.62 6.14 1.05
N TYR A 24 -3.65 7.28 1.72
CA TYR A 24 -3.63 8.60 1.11
C TYR A 24 -2.49 9.41 1.71
N ALA A 25 -1.96 10.37 0.95
CA ALA A 25 -0.95 11.29 1.44
C ALA A 25 -1.31 12.73 1.09
N GLU A 26 -0.63 13.69 1.71
CA GLU A 26 -0.82 15.10 1.37
C GLU A 26 -0.33 15.39 -0.04
N TYR A 27 0.88 14.96 -0.35
CA TYR A 27 1.40 15.03 -1.71
C TYR A 27 2.54 14.06 -1.94
N LEU A 28 2.79 13.81 -3.22
CA LEU A 28 3.86 12.95 -3.68
C LEU A 28 4.86 13.82 -4.45
N ASP A 29 6.09 13.90 -3.95
CA ASP A 29 7.17 14.64 -4.60
C ASP A 29 7.74 13.80 -5.73
N ILE A 30 7.49 14.19 -6.97
CA ILE A 30 7.94 13.48 -8.15
C ILE A 30 9.24 14.06 -8.74
N GLY A 31 9.86 14.97 -8.03
CA GLY A 31 11.11 15.60 -8.45
C GLY A 31 10.90 16.85 -9.27
N TRP A 32 11.97 17.59 -9.49
CA TRP A 32 12.00 18.81 -10.31
C TRP A 32 11.05 19.90 -9.80
N GLY A 33 10.75 19.91 -8.51
CA GLY A 33 9.80 20.85 -7.93
C GLY A 33 8.34 20.53 -8.22
N ALA A 34 8.05 19.40 -8.85
CA ALA A 34 6.70 18.98 -9.16
C ALA A 34 6.17 18.00 -8.12
N SER A 35 4.86 18.01 -7.91
CA SER A 35 4.22 17.10 -6.98
C SER A 35 2.82 16.72 -7.46
N ILE A 36 2.35 15.58 -6.98
CA ILE A 36 0.96 15.15 -7.13
C ILE A 36 0.26 15.46 -5.81
N ASN A 37 -0.83 16.22 -5.88
CA ASN A 37 -1.57 16.66 -4.72
C ASN A 37 -2.59 15.60 -4.30
N LYS A 38 -2.61 15.30 -3.01
CA LYS A 38 -3.56 14.36 -2.39
C LYS A 38 -3.70 13.03 -3.14
N PRO A 39 -2.59 12.32 -3.38
CA PRO A 39 -2.63 11.06 -4.09
C PRO A 39 -3.32 9.97 -3.26
N LYS A 40 -3.97 9.04 -3.97
CA LYS A 40 -4.55 7.83 -3.41
C LYS A 40 -3.76 6.63 -3.90
N PHE A 41 -3.35 5.76 -2.99
CA PHE A 41 -2.50 4.63 -3.30
C PHE A 41 -3.15 3.30 -2.97
N ARG A 42 -2.93 2.34 -3.85
CA ARG A 42 -3.20 0.93 -3.62
C ARG A 42 -1.87 0.18 -3.70
N ILE A 43 -1.49 -0.50 -2.64
CA ILE A 43 -0.26 -1.30 -2.66
C ILE A 43 -0.49 -2.48 -3.60
N ALA A 44 0.38 -2.59 -4.59
CA ALA A 44 0.29 -3.63 -5.60
C ALA A 44 0.73 -4.99 -5.06
N ARG A 45 0.24 -6.05 -5.69
CA ARG A 45 0.67 -7.44 -5.49
C ARG A 45 0.32 -8.06 -4.15
N ILE A 46 -0.51 -7.37 -3.36
CA ILE A 46 -1.01 -7.91 -2.11
C ILE A 46 -2.52 -7.74 -2.01
N ASP A 47 -3.11 -8.58 -1.19
CA ASP A 47 -4.48 -8.47 -0.75
C ASP A 47 -4.48 -8.60 0.78
N THR A 48 -5.22 -7.72 1.46
CA THR A 48 -5.35 -7.72 2.91
C THR A 48 -6.76 -8.11 3.32
N PRO A 49 -6.97 -8.57 4.57
CA PRO A 49 -8.31 -8.94 5.03
C PRO A 49 -9.28 -7.76 4.95
N GLU A 50 -10.53 -8.06 4.62
CA GLU A 50 -11.61 -7.07 4.60
C GLU A 50 -11.95 -6.63 6.01
N LYS A 51 -12.28 -5.35 6.16
CA LYS A 51 -12.64 -4.75 7.45
C LYS A 51 -14.13 -4.50 7.58
N GLY A 52 -14.57 -4.33 8.83
CA GLY A 52 -15.94 -3.95 9.13
C GLY A 52 -16.96 -4.97 8.65
N TRP A 53 -18.04 -4.50 8.05
CA TRP A 53 -19.13 -5.36 7.59
C TRP A 53 -18.74 -6.27 6.41
N ARG A 54 -17.65 -5.93 5.70
CA ARG A 54 -17.16 -6.76 4.58
C ARG A 54 -16.40 -7.99 5.07
N ALA A 55 -15.94 -7.97 6.30
CA ALA A 55 -15.24 -9.11 6.87
C ALA A 55 -16.22 -10.26 7.10
N LYS A 56 -15.84 -11.46 6.65
CA LYS A 56 -16.68 -12.65 6.80
C LYS A 56 -16.56 -13.30 8.17
N THR A 57 -15.50 -13.00 8.90
CA THR A 57 -15.22 -13.59 10.20
C THR A 57 -14.64 -12.55 11.15
N ASP A 58 -14.73 -12.83 12.46
CA ASP A 58 -14.09 -11.97 13.47
C ASP A 58 -12.57 -11.98 13.31
N ARG A 59 -12.00 -13.11 12.95
CA ARG A 59 -10.56 -13.20 12.70
C ARG A 59 -10.15 -12.29 11.54
N ALA A 60 -10.92 -12.25 10.46
CA ALA A 60 -10.63 -11.36 9.33
C ALA A 60 -10.67 -9.90 9.76
N ARG A 61 -11.63 -9.51 10.62
CA ARG A 61 -11.69 -8.14 11.16
C ARG A 61 -10.47 -7.80 12.00
N GLU A 62 -10.05 -8.71 12.86
CA GLU A 62 -8.85 -8.51 13.69
C GLU A 62 -7.60 -8.36 12.83
N LEU A 63 -7.43 -9.24 11.85
CA LEU A 63 -6.28 -9.18 10.93
C LEU A 63 -6.29 -7.90 10.10
N ALA A 64 -7.48 -7.45 9.68
CA ALA A 64 -7.62 -6.19 8.94
C ALA A 64 -7.14 -5.00 9.77
N LEU A 65 -7.50 -4.94 11.05
CA LEU A 65 -7.03 -3.88 11.95
C LEU A 65 -5.53 -3.95 12.18
N LEU A 66 -4.99 -5.15 12.36
CA LEU A 66 -3.55 -5.33 12.53
C LEU A 66 -2.78 -4.92 11.27
N ALA A 67 -3.29 -5.26 10.09
CA ALA A 67 -2.68 -4.86 8.82
C ALA A 67 -2.67 -3.33 8.65
N LYS A 68 -3.81 -2.69 8.94
CA LYS A 68 -3.93 -1.24 8.90
C LYS A 68 -2.94 -0.57 9.87
N ASP A 69 -2.89 -1.05 11.11
CA ASP A 69 -2.02 -0.49 12.13
C ASP A 69 -0.54 -0.67 11.77
N MET A 70 -0.18 -1.82 11.24
CA MET A 70 1.20 -2.08 10.81
C MET A 70 1.62 -1.14 9.68
N LEU A 71 0.78 -0.97 8.66
CA LEU A 71 1.06 -0.05 7.56
C LEU A 71 1.19 1.39 8.07
N LYS A 72 0.25 1.82 8.90
CA LYS A 72 0.28 3.16 9.48
C LYS A 72 1.58 3.41 10.24
N LYS A 73 1.98 2.46 11.07
CA LYS A 73 3.20 2.56 11.85
C LYS A 73 4.44 2.64 10.96
N MET A 74 4.52 1.80 9.93
CA MET A 74 5.63 1.84 8.98
C MET A 74 5.73 3.18 8.27
N LEU A 75 4.61 3.72 7.81
CA LEU A 75 4.58 5.00 7.09
C LEU A 75 4.92 6.18 8.01
N GLU A 76 4.41 6.20 9.23
CA GLU A 76 4.60 7.31 10.15
C GLU A 76 5.97 7.30 10.85
N GLU A 77 6.52 6.13 11.14
CA GLU A 77 7.78 6.01 11.86
C GLU A 77 9.02 5.98 10.97
N SER A 78 8.86 5.82 9.67
CA SER A 78 9.99 5.80 8.74
C SER A 78 10.46 7.22 8.45
N GLU A 79 11.78 7.39 8.37
CA GLU A 79 12.37 8.67 7.98
C GLU A 79 12.19 8.94 6.49
N GLU A 80 12.27 7.89 5.68
CA GLU A 80 12.10 7.99 4.23
C GLU A 80 11.08 6.98 3.74
N VAL A 81 10.08 7.45 3.01
CA VAL A 81 9.09 6.60 2.36
C VAL A 81 9.16 6.85 0.86
N LEU A 82 9.58 5.83 0.12
CA LEU A 82 9.68 5.88 -1.33
C LEU A 82 8.52 5.10 -1.94
N VAL A 83 7.99 5.65 -3.02
CA VAL A 83 6.91 5.04 -3.79
C VAL A 83 7.43 4.69 -5.17
N TYR A 84 7.21 3.45 -5.58
CA TYR A 84 7.59 2.96 -6.91
C TYR A 84 6.32 2.64 -7.68
N SER A 85 6.20 3.17 -8.88
CA SER A 85 5.02 2.90 -9.70
C SER A 85 5.39 2.75 -11.17
N ASP A 86 5.11 1.58 -11.71
CA ASP A 86 5.18 1.29 -13.15
C ASP A 86 3.89 0.60 -13.61
N LEU A 87 2.90 0.54 -12.74
CA LEU A 87 1.74 -0.34 -12.88
C LEU A 87 0.47 0.39 -13.30
N GLY A 88 0.54 1.71 -13.42
CA GLY A 88 -0.62 2.50 -13.80
C GLY A 88 -1.62 2.68 -12.67
N ARG A 89 -2.89 2.87 -13.04
CA ARG A 89 -3.94 3.13 -12.07
C ARG A 89 -4.74 1.87 -11.75
N GLY A 90 -5.04 1.70 -10.46
CA GLY A 90 -5.99 0.71 -10.02
C GLY A 90 -7.42 1.24 -10.12
N LYS A 91 -8.36 0.47 -9.60
CA LYS A 91 -9.77 0.87 -9.50
C LYS A 91 -9.94 2.10 -8.60
N TYR A 92 -10.97 2.89 -8.84
CA TYR A 92 -11.34 4.05 -8.02
C TYR A 92 -10.29 5.18 -8.03
N GLY A 93 -9.51 5.29 -9.09
CA GLY A 93 -8.54 6.37 -9.24
C GLY A 93 -7.30 6.24 -8.38
N ARG A 94 -7.08 5.07 -7.79
CA ARG A 94 -5.88 4.81 -6.99
C ARG A 94 -4.68 4.51 -7.88
N LEU A 95 -3.51 4.99 -7.48
CA LEU A 95 -2.24 4.62 -8.10
C LEU A 95 -1.80 3.27 -7.55
N LEU A 96 -1.48 2.33 -8.44
CA LEU A 96 -0.88 1.06 -8.05
C LEU A 96 0.60 1.27 -7.81
N ILE A 97 1.05 0.97 -6.61
CA ILE A 97 2.42 1.25 -6.18
C ILE A 97 3.02 0.12 -5.36
N GLU A 98 4.34 0.15 -5.24
CA GLU A 98 5.04 -0.48 -4.13
C GLU A 98 5.59 0.63 -3.26
N VAL A 99 5.61 0.42 -1.96
CA VAL A 99 6.09 1.41 -1.00
C VAL A 99 7.21 0.82 -0.16
N VAL A 100 8.29 1.58 -0.05
CA VAL A 100 9.49 1.15 0.68
C VAL A 100 9.73 2.15 1.82
N CYS A 101 9.65 1.64 3.04
CA CYS A 101 9.79 2.41 4.26
C CYS A 101 11.18 2.11 4.86
N ASP A 102 12.07 3.08 4.80
CA ASP A 102 13.47 2.94 5.26
C ASP A 102 14.14 1.67 4.73
N GLY A 103 13.99 1.44 3.42
CA GLY A 103 14.58 0.28 2.74
C GLY A 103 13.78 -1.01 2.84
N LYS A 104 12.66 -1.02 3.55
CA LYS A 104 11.83 -2.21 3.71
C LYS A 104 10.53 -2.08 2.92
N ASN A 105 10.26 -3.05 2.05
CA ASN A 105 9.03 -3.09 1.27
C ASN A 105 7.86 -3.41 2.19
N ALA A 106 6.87 -2.52 2.24
CA ALA A 106 5.74 -2.65 3.14
C ALA A 106 4.84 -3.83 2.79
N GLY A 107 4.63 -4.11 1.50
CA GLY A 107 3.85 -5.26 1.07
C GLY A 107 4.47 -6.58 1.53
N ASP A 108 5.78 -6.72 1.35
CA ASP A 108 6.51 -7.90 1.79
C ASP A 108 6.45 -8.05 3.31
N ALA A 109 6.57 -6.94 4.04
CA ALA A 109 6.49 -6.96 5.50
C ALA A 109 5.11 -7.45 5.99
N LEU A 110 4.04 -7.00 5.34
CA LEU A 110 2.69 -7.44 5.67
C LEU A 110 2.49 -8.93 5.39
N ILE A 111 3.04 -9.43 4.28
CA ILE A 111 2.98 -10.86 3.95
C ILE A 111 3.74 -11.68 5.01
N GLU A 112 4.95 -11.28 5.37
CA GLU A 112 5.74 -11.95 6.39
C GLU A 112 5.04 -12.01 7.74
N ALA A 113 4.30 -10.96 8.08
CA ALA A 113 3.54 -10.90 9.32
C ALA A 113 2.23 -11.70 9.29
N GLY A 114 1.88 -12.30 8.15
CA GLY A 114 0.62 -13.02 7.98
C GLY A 114 -0.59 -12.11 7.81
N LEU A 115 -0.38 -10.84 7.50
CA LEU A 115 -1.43 -9.82 7.40
C LEU A 115 -1.81 -9.50 5.96
N ALA A 116 -1.16 -10.12 4.99
CA ALA A 116 -1.46 -9.96 3.58
C ALA A 116 -1.14 -11.25 2.82
N ARG A 117 -1.73 -11.39 1.66
CA ARG A 117 -1.46 -12.47 0.70
C ARG A 117 -0.96 -11.88 -0.59
N ARG A 118 -0.18 -12.64 -1.34
CA ARG A 118 0.18 -12.25 -2.70
C ARG A 118 -1.06 -12.23 -3.58
N TYR A 119 -1.13 -11.22 -4.42
CA TYR A 119 -2.27 -11.00 -5.31
C TYR A 119 -1.80 -10.35 -6.60
N ASP A 120 -2.18 -10.90 -7.74
CA ASP A 120 -1.71 -10.46 -9.05
C ASP A 120 -2.73 -9.64 -9.84
N GLY A 121 -3.85 -9.28 -9.22
CA GLY A 121 -4.92 -8.52 -9.87
C GLY A 121 -6.03 -9.37 -10.47
N GLY A 122 -5.91 -10.69 -10.40
CA GLY A 122 -6.95 -11.62 -10.85
C GLY A 122 -8.06 -11.82 -9.83
N THR A 123 -8.59 -13.02 -9.77
CA THR A 123 -9.61 -13.38 -8.78
C THR A 123 -8.99 -13.52 -7.40
N LYS A 124 -9.58 -12.86 -6.41
CA LYS A 124 -9.11 -12.98 -5.03
C LYS A 124 -9.35 -14.38 -4.49
N SER A 125 -8.43 -14.81 -3.61
CA SER A 125 -8.56 -16.09 -2.93
C SER A 125 -9.82 -16.14 -2.08
N THR A 126 -10.50 -17.31 -2.09
CA THR A 126 -11.64 -17.57 -1.22
C THR A 126 -11.23 -18.26 0.08
N GLN A 127 -9.94 -18.52 0.26
CA GLN A 127 -9.43 -19.15 1.47
C GLN A 127 -9.67 -18.27 2.70
N PRO A 128 -10.10 -18.83 3.85
CA PRO A 128 -10.23 -18.04 5.07
C PRO A 128 -8.91 -17.42 5.50
N TRP A 129 -9.02 -16.29 6.15
CA TRP A 129 -7.88 -15.65 6.79
C TRP A 129 -7.51 -16.32 8.12
#